data_b0cf1f281c7cf2840ae006fb2b2ef123
#
_entry.id   b0cf1f281c7cf2840ae006fb2b2ef123
#
_cell.length_a   1.000
_cell.length_b   1.000
_cell.length_c   1.000
_cell.angle_alpha   90.00
_cell.angle_beta   90.00
_cell.angle_gamma   90.00
#
_symmetry.space_group_name_H-M   'P 1'
#
loop_
_entity.id
_entity.type
_entity.pdbx_description
1 polymer ?
#
loop_
_entity_poly.entity_id
_entity_poly.type
_entity_poly.pdbx_seq_one_letter_code
_entity_poly.pdbx_strand_id
1 'polypeptide(L)'
;NTGEIFFEGGTVVDGNVVETLVNNKISQVEVVDSDRQFSSMLLLNTMEKDPTHSTEEALGVVYQLIRSGEPPNLETAQKFIERQFFSPKKYDLGQVGRYRLNQQFDLDVPVDDTVLTMDDIVCVIRFLIDMRKGERGSDDIDHLGNRRVKTVGELLTNQFSVALSRMLRTIYERMNLRE
;
A
#
# COMPACT_ATOMS: atom_id res chain seq x y z
N ASN A 1 14.63 -10.56 -30.46
CA ASN A 1 13.50 -10.67 -29.52
C ASN A 1 12.40 -11.46 -30.20
N THR A 2 12.42 -12.78 -30.00
CA THR A 2 11.41 -13.71 -30.58
C THR A 2 10.14 -13.77 -29.74
N GLY A 3 10.13 -13.17 -28.53
CA GLY A 3 8.99 -13.24 -27.60
C GLY A 3 8.81 -14.60 -26.92
N GLU A 4 9.76 -15.52 -27.10
CA GLU A 4 9.77 -16.82 -26.40
C GLU A 4 10.15 -16.64 -24.93
N ILE A 5 9.34 -17.16 -24.04
CA ILE A 5 9.62 -17.22 -22.59
C ILE A 5 10.29 -18.57 -22.33
N PHE A 6 11.58 -18.56 -22.00
CA PHE A 6 12.32 -19.77 -21.64
C PHE A 6 12.09 -20.21 -20.19
N PHE A 7 11.97 -19.25 -19.28
CA PHE A 7 11.71 -19.46 -17.85
C PHE A 7 10.85 -18.35 -17.31
N GLU A 8 10.01 -18.69 -16.37
CA GLU A 8 9.20 -17.72 -15.64
C GLU A 8 10.03 -17.00 -14.56
N GLY A 9 9.63 -15.79 -14.19
CA GLY A 9 10.25 -15.06 -13.09
C GLY A 9 10.15 -15.84 -11.78
N GLY A 10 11.25 -15.91 -11.01
CA GLY A 10 11.32 -16.70 -9.79
C GLY A 10 11.84 -18.13 -9.96
N THR A 11 12.12 -18.57 -11.20
CA THR A 11 12.74 -19.88 -11.43
C THR A 11 14.11 -19.97 -10.77
N VAL A 12 14.35 -21.05 -10.02
CA VAL A 12 15.66 -21.30 -9.39
C VAL A 12 16.70 -21.64 -10.46
N VAL A 13 17.82 -20.90 -10.44
CA VAL A 13 18.89 -21.10 -11.41
C VAL A 13 19.70 -22.35 -11.02
N ASP A 14 19.43 -23.46 -11.67
CA ASP A 14 20.17 -24.71 -11.57
C ASP A 14 21.07 -24.94 -12.80
N GLY A 15 21.80 -26.05 -12.82
CA GLY A 15 22.67 -26.41 -13.94
C GLY A 15 21.94 -26.53 -15.27
N ASN A 16 20.72 -27.03 -15.28
CA ASN A 16 19.89 -27.20 -16.48
C ASN A 16 19.44 -25.86 -17.06
N VAL A 17 19.09 -24.92 -16.17
CA VAL A 17 18.73 -23.54 -16.55
C VAL A 17 19.91 -22.86 -17.22
N VAL A 18 21.12 -22.99 -16.60
CA VAL A 18 22.34 -22.41 -17.15
C VAL A 18 22.68 -23.01 -18.54
N GLU A 19 22.59 -24.32 -18.71
CA GLU A 19 22.81 -24.97 -20.02
C GLU A 19 21.83 -24.48 -21.08
N THR A 20 20.56 -24.33 -20.72
CA THR A 20 19.52 -23.82 -21.63
C THR A 20 19.79 -22.38 -22.05
N LEU A 21 20.20 -21.53 -21.11
CA LEU A 21 20.56 -20.14 -21.38
C LEU A 21 21.77 -20.04 -22.32
N VAL A 22 22.80 -20.83 -22.06
CA VAL A 22 24.05 -20.89 -22.89
C VAL A 22 23.72 -21.36 -24.30
N ASN A 23 22.95 -22.44 -24.43
CA ASN A 23 22.51 -22.98 -25.74
C ASN A 23 21.72 -21.98 -26.57
N ASN A 24 20.93 -21.14 -25.92
CA ASN A 24 20.18 -20.07 -26.57
C ASN A 24 20.94 -18.75 -26.71
N LYS A 25 22.27 -18.75 -26.42
CA LYS A 25 23.17 -17.58 -26.53
C LYS A 25 22.70 -16.36 -25.73
N ILE A 26 22.05 -16.58 -24.59
CA ILE A 26 21.68 -15.51 -23.67
C ILE A 26 22.92 -15.20 -22.83
N SER A 27 23.46 -14.00 -22.98
CA SER A 27 24.72 -13.57 -22.35
C SER A 27 24.53 -12.96 -20.97
N GLN A 28 23.33 -12.53 -20.63
CA GLN A 28 23.06 -11.84 -19.38
C GLN A 28 21.63 -12.10 -18.92
N VAL A 29 21.46 -12.44 -17.65
CA VAL A 29 20.18 -12.57 -16.96
C VAL A 29 20.24 -11.83 -15.63
N GLU A 30 19.12 -11.28 -15.21
CA GLU A 30 19.00 -10.67 -13.91
C GLU A 30 18.62 -11.75 -12.88
N VAL A 31 19.42 -11.87 -11.82
CA VAL A 31 19.20 -12.87 -10.77
C VAL A 31 19.14 -12.21 -9.40
N VAL A 32 18.36 -12.82 -8.52
CA VAL A 32 18.30 -12.43 -7.11
C VAL A 32 19.31 -13.28 -6.33
N ASP A 33 20.31 -12.63 -5.72
CA ASP A 33 21.30 -13.32 -4.90
C ASP A 33 20.71 -13.64 -3.51
N SER A 34 20.27 -14.89 -3.34
CA SER A 34 19.64 -15.36 -2.09
C SER A 34 20.59 -15.43 -0.90
N ASP A 35 21.91 -15.59 -1.16
CA ASP A 35 22.89 -15.81 -0.11
C ASP A 35 23.37 -14.49 0.54
N ARG A 36 23.24 -13.38 -0.16
CA ARG A 36 23.75 -12.08 0.28
C ARG A 36 22.69 -11.07 0.71
N GLN A 37 21.43 -11.27 0.37
CA GLN A 37 20.39 -10.27 0.64
C GLN A 37 19.13 -10.88 1.25
N PHE A 38 19.04 -10.81 2.58
CA PHE A 38 17.85 -11.20 3.34
C PHE A 38 16.55 -10.53 2.82
N SER A 39 16.64 -9.29 2.36
CA SER A 39 15.51 -8.57 1.76
C SER A 39 14.98 -9.21 0.50
N SER A 40 15.89 -9.73 -0.34
CA SER A 40 15.52 -10.40 -1.58
C SER A 40 14.77 -11.70 -1.31
N MET A 41 15.24 -12.49 -0.31
CA MET A 41 14.53 -13.70 0.13
C MET A 41 13.17 -13.41 0.71
N LEU A 42 13.02 -12.32 1.46
CA LEU A 42 11.73 -11.91 2.01
C LEU A 42 10.72 -11.56 0.90
N LEU A 43 11.16 -10.81 -0.12
CA LEU A 43 10.34 -10.47 -1.27
C LEU A 43 9.98 -11.71 -2.09
N LEU A 44 10.94 -12.59 -2.38
CA LEU A 44 10.69 -13.84 -3.10
C LEU A 44 9.66 -14.72 -2.37
N ASN A 45 9.83 -14.93 -1.07
CA ASN A 45 8.90 -15.70 -0.26
C ASN A 45 7.49 -15.04 -0.22
N THR A 46 7.42 -13.72 -0.33
CA THR A 46 6.14 -13.01 -0.39
C THR A 46 5.49 -13.21 -1.75
N MET A 47 6.26 -13.12 -2.83
CA MET A 47 5.77 -13.35 -4.20
C MET A 47 5.34 -14.81 -4.40
N GLU A 48 6.07 -15.77 -3.85
CA GLU A 48 5.72 -17.20 -3.92
C GLU A 48 4.39 -17.51 -3.21
N LYS A 49 4.09 -16.77 -2.13
CA LYS A 49 2.83 -16.91 -1.39
C LYS A 49 1.68 -16.09 -1.96
N ASP A 50 1.97 -15.20 -2.90
CA ASP A 50 0.94 -14.38 -3.56
C ASP A 50 0.20 -15.25 -4.60
N PRO A 51 -1.11 -15.48 -4.44
CA PRO A 51 -1.89 -16.26 -5.39
C PRO A 51 -2.21 -15.49 -6.67
N THR A 52 -1.81 -14.23 -6.78
CA THR A 52 -2.18 -13.36 -7.90
C THR A 52 -1.03 -13.24 -8.90
N HIS A 53 -1.36 -13.33 -10.20
CA HIS A 53 -0.39 -13.24 -11.29
C HIS A 53 -0.56 -12.00 -12.17
N SER A 54 -1.62 -11.21 -11.91
CA SER A 54 -1.90 -9.98 -12.64
C SER A 54 -2.42 -8.88 -11.72
N THR A 55 -2.27 -7.64 -12.17
CA THR A 55 -2.83 -6.47 -11.46
C THR A 55 -4.35 -6.57 -11.31
N GLU A 56 -5.02 -7.14 -12.29
CA GLU A 56 -6.47 -7.30 -12.30
C GLU A 56 -6.93 -8.29 -11.22
N GLU A 57 -6.24 -9.43 -11.10
CA GLU A 57 -6.49 -10.41 -10.04
C GLU A 57 -6.21 -9.82 -8.66
N ALA A 58 -5.09 -9.11 -8.50
CA ALA A 58 -4.73 -8.46 -7.25
C ALA A 58 -5.79 -7.44 -6.81
N LEU A 59 -6.28 -6.60 -7.73
CA LEU A 59 -7.37 -5.66 -7.46
C LEU A 59 -8.64 -6.37 -6.98
N GLY A 60 -9.00 -7.50 -7.60
CA GLY A 60 -10.14 -8.32 -7.20
C GLY A 60 -9.98 -8.88 -5.79
N VAL A 61 -8.82 -9.47 -5.48
CA VAL A 61 -8.52 -10.03 -4.15
C VAL A 61 -8.52 -8.96 -3.08
N VAL A 62 -7.85 -7.83 -3.31
CA VAL A 62 -7.83 -6.71 -2.34
C VAL A 62 -9.24 -6.16 -2.09
N TYR A 63 -10.04 -6.02 -3.14
CA TYR A 63 -11.42 -5.59 -2.99
C TYR A 63 -12.24 -6.56 -2.13
N GLN A 64 -12.15 -7.86 -2.39
CA GLN A 64 -12.87 -8.89 -1.63
C GLN A 64 -12.44 -8.95 -0.15
N LEU A 65 -11.16 -8.76 0.14
CA LEU A 65 -10.65 -8.71 1.51
C LEU A 65 -11.20 -7.51 2.30
N ILE A 66 -11.37 -6.37 1.65
CA ILE A 66 -11.87 -5.15 2.30
C ILE A 66 -13.40 -5.16 2.36
N ARG A 67 -14.04 -5.72 1.35
CA ARG A 67 -15.49 -5.72 1.19
C ARG A 67 -15.99 -7.14 0.92
N SER A 68 -16.41 -7.85 1.95
CA SER A 68 -17.02 -9.16 1.81
C SER A 68 -18.34 -9.04 1.04
N GLY A 69 -18.47 -9.71 -0.11
CA GLY A 69 -19.66 -9.63 -0.95
C GLY A 69 -19.44 -10.20 -2.34
N GLU A 70 -20.20 -9.73 -3.30
CA GLU A 70 -20.13 -10.16 -4.69
C GLU A 70 -18.75 -9.91 -5.32
N PRO A 71 -18.32 -10.80 -6.25
CA PRO A 71 -17.08 -10.58 -6.99
C PRO A 71 -17.17 -9.23 -7.74
N PRO A 72 -16.19 -8.36 -7.57
CA PRO A 72 -16.25 -7.02 -8.16
C PRO A 72 -16.04 -7.08 -9.67
N ASN A 73 -16.71 -6.19 -10.39
CA ASN A 73 -16.23 -5.77 -11.69
C ASN A 73 -14.90 -5.03 -11.51
N LEU A 74 -13.94 -5.27 -12.39
CA LEU A 74 -12.59 -4.69 -12.35
C LEU A 74 -12.61 -3.16 -12.16
N GLU A 75 -13.44 -2.47 -12.92
CA GLU A 75 -13.60 -1.01 -12.85
C GLU A 75 -14.09 -0.55 -11.46
N THR A 76 -14.99 -1.32 -10.86
CA THR A 76 -15.50 -1.04 -9.51
C THR A 76 -14.44 -1.25 -8.45
N ALA A 77 -13.63 -2.30 -8.58
CA ALA A 77 -12.53 -2.60 -7.68
C ALA A 77 -11.45 -1.51 -7.74
N GLN A 78 -11.05 -1.10 -8.93
CA GLN A 78 -10.08 -0.04 -9.14
C GLN A 78 -10.55 1.29 -8.52
N LYS A 79 -11.76 1.75 -8.88
CA LYS A 79 -12.33 2.99 -8.32
C LYS A 79 -12.48 2.93 -6.80
N PHE A 80 -12.77 1.76 -6.25
CA PHE A 80 -12.88 1.58 -4.80
C PHE A 80 -11.52 1.77 -4.13
N ILE A 81 -10.46 1.13 -4.62
CA ILE A 81 -9.11 1.22 -4.07
C ILE A 81 -8.55 2.63 -4.20
N GLU A 82 -8.69 3.24 -5.38
CA GLU A 82 -8.29 4.64 -5.61
C GLU A 82 -8.98 5.58 -4.63
N ARG A 83 -10.29 5.42 -4.45
CA ARG A 83 -11.05 6.24 -3.51
C ARG A 83 -10.67 5.99 -2.05
N GLN A 84 -10.33 4.75 -1.70
CA GLN A 84 -10.04 4.35 -0.31
C GLN A 84 -8.68 4.87 0.17
N PHE A 85 -7.66 4.85 -0.68
CA PHE A 85 -6.28 5.13 -0.29
C PHE A 85 -5.72 6.43 -0.89
N PHE A 86 -6.18 6.81 -2.08
CA PHE A 86 -5.60 7.91 -2.86
C PHE A 86 -6.55 9.11 -3.05
N SER A 87 -7.68 9.13 -2.35
CA SER A 87 -8.65 10.23 -2.45
C SER A 87 -8.76 11.03 -1.15
N PRO A 88 -8.65 12.37 -1.19
CA PRO A 88 -8.75 13.23 -0.01
C PRO A 88 -10.14 13.18 0.67
N LYS A 89 -11.15 12.63 -0.02
CA LYS A 89 -12.50 12.44 0.56
C LYS A 89 -12.58 11.30 1.56
N LYS A 90 -11.64 10.37 1.52
CA LYS A 90 -11.66 9.15 2.34
C LYS A 90 -10.40 8.95 3.15
N TYR A 91 -9.25 9.33 2.62
CA TYR A 91 -7.96 9.17 3.27
C TYR A 91 -7.34 10.54 3.54
N ASP A 92 -6.99 10.78 4.78
CA ASP A 92 -6.39 12.03 5.21
C ASP A 92 -5.35 11.75 6.31
N LEU A 93 -4.09 11.88 5.96
CA LEU A 93 -2.97 11.83 6.90
C LEU A 93 -2.94 13.04 7.85
N GLY A 94 -3.56 14.14 7.42
CA GLY A 94 -3.36 15.45 8.00
C GLY A 94 -1.94 15.98 7.75
N GLN A 95 -1.75 17.27 7.91
CA GLN A 95 -0.44 17.92 7.70
C GLN A 95 0.65 17.36 8.61
N VAL A 96 0.29 17.04 9.86
CA VAL A 96 1.24 16.46 10.83
C VAL A 96 1.67 15.05 10.41
N GLY A 97 0.75 14.24 9.90
CA GLY A 97 1.06 12.90 9.39
C GLY A 97 1.97 12.97 8.16
N ARG A 98 1.68 13.87 7.21
CA ARG A 98 2.52 14.09 6.03
C ARG A 98 3.93 14.57 6.42
N TYR A 99 4.03 15.53 7.31
CA TYR A 99 5.31 16.02 7.82
C TYR A 99 6.14 14.87 8.45
N ARG A 100 5.50 14.02 9.25
CA ARG A 100 6.17 12.87 9.89
C ARG A 100 6.66 11.84 8.88
N LEU A 101 5.85 11.52 7.86
CA LEU A 101 6.25 10.61 6.78
C LEU A 101 7.45 11.17 6.00
N ASN A 102 7.39 12.45 5.61
CA ASN A 102 8.47 13.11 4.93
C ASN A 102 9.76 13.07 5.75
N GLN A 103 9.68 13.37 7.05
CA GLN A 103 10.84 13.34 7.93
C GLN A 103 11.41 11.91 8.12
N GLN A 104 10.54 10.90 8.22
CA GLN A 104 10.96 9.51 8.44
C GLN A 104 11.63 8.88 7.22
N PHE A 105 11.16 9.24 6.03
CA PHE A 105 11.57 8.64 4.76
C PHE A 105 12.38 9.57 3.85
N ASP A 106 12.70 10.77 4.31
CA ASP A 106 13.41 11.79 3.54
C ASP A 106 12.70 12.10 2.20
N LEU A 107 11.37 12.31 2.28
CA LEU A 107 10.53 12.62 1.14
C LEU A 107 10.29 14.12 1.05
N ASP A 108 10.22 14.63 -0.17
CA ASP A 108 9.93 16.05 -0.47
C ASP A 108 8.50 16.21 -1.04
N VAL A 109 7.51 15.63 -0.36
CA VAL A 109 6.10 15.78 -0.73
C VAL A 109 5.52 17.02 -0.03
N PRO A 110 4.74 17.88 -0.71
CA PRO A 110 4.10 19.04 -0.09
C PRO A 110 3.28 18.65 1.15
N VAL A 111 3.40 19.44 2.22
CA VAL A 111 2.71 19.15 3.51
C VAL A 111 1.18 19.23 3.35
N ASP A 112 0.70 19.99 2.39
CA ASP A 112 -0.73 20.11 2.08
C ASP A 112 -1.29 18.88 1.31
N ASP A 113 -0.40 18.04 0.77
CA ASP A 113 -0.79 16.77 0.15
C ASP A 113 -0.91 15.69 1.22
N THR A 114 -2.11 15.55 1.77
CA THR A 114 -2.42 14.65 2.88
C THR A 114 -2.88 13.26 2.44
N VAL A 115 -2.78 12.95 1.15
CA VAL A 115 -3.13 11.64 0.57
C VAL A 115 -1.88 10.80 0.40
N LEU A 116 -2.00 9.47 0.48
CA LEU A 116 -0.88 8.57 0.20
C LEU A 116 -0.42 8.67 -1.26
N THR A 117 0.88 8.60 -1.46
CA THR A 117 1.52 8.46 -2.76
C THR A 117 2.06 7.04 -2.93
N MET A 118 2.37 6.64 -4.16
CA MET A 118 3.02 5.34 -4.41
C MET A 118 4.40 5.27 -3.77
N ASP A 119 5.13 6.38 -3.76
CA ASP A 119 6.44 6.47 -3.11
C ASP A 119 6.36 6.25 -1.60
N ASP A 120 5.32 6.76 -0.94
CA ASP A 120 5.06 6.48 0.47
C ASP A 120 4.94 4.97 0.73
N ILE A 121 4.18 4.26 -0.12
CA ILE A 121 3.97 2.82 0.02
C ILE A 121 5.28 2.06 -0.14
N VAL A 122 6.06 2.40 -1.16
CA VAL A 122 7.39 1.78 -1.41
C VAL A 122 8.33 2.02 -0.23
N CYS A 123 8.36 3.25 0.31
CA CYS A 123 9.18 3.58 1.47
C CYS A 123 8.75 2.84 2.74
N VAL A 124 7.44 2.67 2.96
CA VAL A 124 6.91 1.87 4.08
C VAL A 124 7.34 0.40 3.95
N ILE A 125 7.23 -0.19 2.75
CA ILE A 125 7.66 -1.57 2.52
C ILE A 125 9.17 -1.72 2.79
N ARG A 126 9.99 -0.80 2.27
CA ARG A 126 11.43 -0.78 2.53
C ARG A 126 11.73 -0.70 4.03
N PHE A 127 11.05 0.20 4.73
CA PHE A 127 11.21 0.37 6.17
C PHE A 127 10.87 -0.92 6.95
N LEU A 128 9.78 -1.61 6.58
CA LEU A 128 9.41 -2.89 7.18
C LEU A 128 10.45 -3.98 6.95
N ILE A 129 11.07 -4.01 5.77
CA ILE A 129 12.17 -4.92 5.46
C ILE A 129 13.38 -4.61 6.33
N ASP A 130 13.78 -3.33 6.48
CA ASP A 130 14.90 -2.90 7.30
C ASP A 130 14.67 -3.20 8.79
N MET A 131 13.44 -3.04 9.27
CA MET A 131 13.06 -3.47 10.62
C MET A 131 13.22 -4.99 10.80
N ARG A 132 12.82 -5.76 9.81
CA ARG A 132 12.95 -7.23 9.85
C ARG A 132 14.40 -7.69 9.84
N LYS A 133 15.29 -6.94 9.21
CA LYS A 133 16.75 -7.16 9.26
C LYS A 133 17.37 -6.78 10.60
N GLY A 134 16.68 -6.01 11.42
CA GLY A 134 17.22 -5.45 12.65
C GLY A 134 18.08 -4.18 12.44
N GLU A 135 18.07 -3.60 11.24
CA GLU A 135 18.76 -2.35 10.92
C GLU A 135 18.03 -1.13 11.49
N ARG A 136 16.73 -1.27 11.74
CA ARG A 136 15.89 -0.25 12.37
C ARG A 136 15.05 -0.85 13.49
N GLY A 137 14.85 -0.06 14.55
CA GLY A 137 13.95 -0.42 15.65
C GLY A 137 12.50 -0.01 15.36
N SER A 138 11.57 -0.61 16.11
CA SER A 138 10.18 -0.14 16.14
C SER A 138 10.08 1.15 16.96
N ASP A 139 9.23 2.06 16.51
CA ASP A 139 8.91 3.26 17.28
C ASP A 139 8.12 2.89 18.55
N ASP A 140 8.45 3.55 19.67
CA ASP A 140 7.66 3.46 20.89
C ASP A 140 6.37 4.27 20.71
N ILE A 141 5.24 3.55 20.59
CA ILE A 141 3.91 4.13 20.37
C ILE A 141 3.49 5.01 21.56
N ASP A 142 3.92 4.67 22.76
CA ASP A 142 3.52 5.36 24.00
C ASP A 142 4.41 6.58 24.30
N HIS A 143 5.53 6.72 23.60
CA HIS A 143 6.40 7.88 23.77
C HIS A 143 5.67 9.16 23.35
N LEU A 144 5.68 10.18 24.20
CA LEU A 144 4.97 11.45 23.94
C LEU A 144 5.42 12.18 22.67
N GLY A 145 6.65 11.95 22.21
CA GLY A 145 7.13 12.44 20.91
C GLY A 145 6.43 11.81 19.71
N ASN A 146 5.85 10.63 19.88
CA ASN A 146 5.16 9.87 18.81
C ASN A 146 3.62 9.99 18.93
N ARG A 147 3.11 10.52 20.03
CA ARG A 147 1.67 10.73 20.26
C ARG A 147 1.27 12.16 19.95
N ARG A 148 0.29 12.32 19.08
CA ARG A 148 -0.30 13.62 18.82
C ARG A 148 -1.31 13.98 19.90
N VAL A 149 -1.17 15.17 20.46
CA VAL A 149 -2.15 15.73 21.40
C VAL A 149 -3.19 16.54 20.62
N LYS A 150 -4.46 16.17 20.74
CA LYS A 150 -5.56 16.94 20.16
C LYS A 150 -5.89 18.14 21.04
N THR A 151 -6.00 19.31 20.43
CA THR A 151 -6.42 20.52 21.14
C THR A 151 -7.91 20.50 21.43
N VAL A 152 -8.35 21.30 22.40
CA VAL A 152 -9.77 21.44 22.75
C VAL A 152 -10.59 21.90 21.54
N GLY A 153 -10.05 22.84 20.74
CA GLY A 153 -10.71 23.32 19.52
C GLY A 153 -10.95 22.20 18.50
N GLU A 154 -9.95 21.33 18.31
CA GLU A 154 -10.08 20.17 17.40
C GLU A 154 -11.13 19.17 17.91
N LEU A 155 -11.16 18.90 19.21
CA LEU A 155 -12.15 18.01 19.81
C LEU A 155 -13.57 18.57 19.67
N LEU A 156 -13.75 19.87 19.88
CA LEU A 156 -15.04 20.55 19.69
C LEU A 156 -15.46 20.52 18.22
N THR A 157 -14.57 20.84 17.28
CA THR A 157 -14.82 20.77 15.84
C THR A 157 -15.33 19.40 15.42
N ASN A 158 -14.70 18.34 15.90
CA ASN A 158 -15.12 16.97 15.62
C ASN A 158 -16.53 16.68 16.15
N GLN A 159 -16.84 17.10 17.36
CA GLN A 159 -18.18 16.92 17.96
C GLN A 159 -19.25 17.72 17.22
N PHE A 160 -18.95 18.96 16.83
CA PHE A 160 -19.86 19.77 16.01
C PHE A 160 -20.11 19.13 14.64
N SER A 161 -19.08 18.65 13.97
CA SER A 161 -19.20 17.98 12.68
C SER A 161 -20.12 16.75 12.75
N VAL A 162 -19.96 15.93 13.80
CA VAL A 162 -20.85 14.78 14.04
C VAL A 162 -22.27 15.21 14.29
N ALA A 163 -22.50 16.22 15.13
CA ALA A 163 -23.84 16.74 15.43
C ALA A 163 -24.53 17.32 14.20
N LEU A 164 -23.80 18.13 13.40
CA LEU A 164 -24.31 18.71 12.16
C LEU A 164 -24.62 17.64 11.10
N SER A 165 -23.79 16.61 10.99
CA SER A 165 -24.06 15.50 10.08
C SER A 165 -25.32 14.72 10.46
N ARG A 166 -25.56 14.51 11.75
CA ARG A 166 -26.81 13.90 12.25
C ARG A 166 -28.03 14.77 11.98
N MET A 167 -27.90 16.07 12.21
CA MET A 167 -28.97 17.03 11.93
C MET A 167 -29.33 17.05 10.44
N LEU A 168 -28.33 17.15 9.56
CA LEU A 168 -28.52 17.08 8.11
C LEU A 168 -29.24 15.80 7.69
N ARG A 169 -28.83 14.66 8.20
CA ARG A 169 -29.46 13.37 7.91
C ARG A 169 -30.96 13.40 8.32
N THR A 170 -31.25 13.88 9.52
CA THR A 170 -32.65 13.99 9.99
C THR A 170 -33.49 14.94 9.12
N ILE A 171 -32.90 16.05 8.65
CA ILE A 171 -33.58 16.97 7.74
C ILE A 171 -33.91 16.28 6.41
N TYR A 172 -32.92 15.60 5.80
CA TYR A 172 -33.14 14.85 4.55
C TYR A 172 -34.21 13.76 4.69
N GLU A 173 -34.16 12.99 5.77
CA GLU A 173 -35.17 11.96 6.06
C GLU A 173 -36.58 12.55 6.19
N ARG A 174 -36.72 13.70 6.84
CA ARG A 174 -38.02 14.39 6.98
C ARG A 174 -38.49 15.03 5.68
N MET A 175 -37.59 15.52 4.85
CA MET A 175 -37.95 16.06 3.53
C MET A 175 -38.45 14.97 2.60
N ASN A 176 -37.75 13.83 2.55
CA ASN A 176 -38.13 12.69 1.71
C ASN A 176 -39.45 12.01 2.15
N LEU A 177 -39.86 12.16 3.41
CA LEU A 177 -41.13 11.63 3.90
C LEU A 177 -42.32 12.52 3.59
N ARG A 178 -42.11 13.74 3.03
CA ARG A 178 -43.19 14.71 2.70
C ARG A 178 -43.46 14.79 1.21
N GLU A 179 -42.70 14.09 0.38
CA GLU A 179 -43.03 13.79 -1.02
C GLU A 179 -43.81 12.47 -1.11
#